data_ad3ae1dc82c8aa2bb42e74c08b275f22
#
_entry.id   ad3ae1dc82c8aa2bb42e74c08b275f22
#
_cell.length_a   1.000
_cell.length_b   1.000
_cell.length_c   1.000
_cell.angle_alpha   90.00
_cell.angle_beta   90.00
_cell.angle_gamma   90.00
#
_symmetry.space_group_name_H-M   'P 1'
#
loop_
_entity.id
_entity.type
_entity.pdbx_description
1 polymer ?
#
loop_
_entity_poly.entity_id
_entity_poly.type
_entity_poly.pdbx_seq_one_letter_code
_entity_poly.pdbx_strand_id
1 'polypeptide(L)'
;VWRRAKSRYASRPAEIRQAARKQIRHELGVIKQLGFPGYFLIVCDLVDFCRRESILCQGRGSAANSAVCFALGITNAEPISAQLLFERFLSPDRDGPPDIDIDIESGRREEVIQYVYRTHGRDRAAQVANVITYRRKGATRDAARALGYPQGSADAWSKGTSEPPADVSLLAAQFLGQPRHLGIHSGGMVL
;
A
#
# COMPACT_ATOMS: atom_id res chain seq x y z
N VAL A 1 -1.14 -19.58 -13.04
CA VAL A 1 -1.65 -18.58 -13.98
C VAL A 1 -2.56 -19.21 -15.04
N TRP A 2 -2.09 -20.13 -15.90
CA TRP A 2 -2.83 -20.62 -17.07
C TRP A 2 -4.20 -21.25 -16.75
N ARG A 3 -4.30 -22.07 -15.69
CA ARG A 3 -5.57 -22.65 -15.26
C ARG A 3 -6.61 -21.56 -14.93
N ARG A 4 -6.20 -20.54 -14.17
CA ARG A 4 -7.07 -19.42 -13.79
C ARG A 4 -7.39 -18.51 -14.99
N ALA A 5 -6.41 -18.23 -15.87
CA ALA A 5 -6.63 -17.49 -17.10
C ALA A 5 -7.70 -18.13 -17.98
N LYS A 6 -7.63 -19.47 -18.17
CA LYS A 6 -8.65 -20.21 -18.93
C LYS A 6 -10.05 -19.99 -18.37
N SER A 7 -10.21 -20.03 -17.05
CA SER A 7 -11.51 -19.79 -16.40
C SER A 7 -11.97 -18.33 -16.55
N ARG A 8 -11.10 -17.37 -16.25
CA ARG A 8 -11.47 -15.93 -16.25
C ARG A 8 -11.75 -15.37 -17.64
N TYR A 9 -11.14 -15.91 -18.68
CA TYR A 9 -11.39 -15.52 -20.07
C TYR A 9 -12.40 -16.41 -20.79
N ALA A 10 -13.00 -17.41 -20.12
CA ALA A 10 -13.87 -18.40 -20.76
C ALA A 10 -15.05 -17.78 -21.54
N SER A 11 -15.69 -16.76 -20.96
CA SER A 11 -16.84 -16.06 -21.55
C SER A 11 -16.48 -14.96 -22.56
N ARG A 12 -15.17 -14.70 -22.76
CA ARG A 12 -14.72 -13.63 -23.68
C ARG A 12 -14.67 -14.10 -25.14
N PRO A 13 -14.81 -13.20 -26.12
CA PRO A 13 -14.65 -13.51 -27.55
C PRO A 13 -13.32 -14.23 -27.85
N ALA A 14 -13.27 -15.03 -28.91
CA ALA A 14 -12.10 -15.81 -29.29
C ALA A 14 -10.85 -14.94 -29.50
N GLU A 15 -11.02 -13.77 -30.09
CA GLU A 15 -9.97 -12.79 -30.36
C GLU A 15 -9.35 -12.27 -29.05
N ILE A 16 -10.20 -11.90 -28.08
CA ILE A 16 -9.73 -11.47 -26.76
C ILE A 16 -9.00 -12.58 -26.02
N ARG A 17 -9.51 -13.83 -26.11
CA ARG A 17 -8.84 -15.00 -25.51
C ARG A 17 -7.45 -15.24 -26.10
N GLN A 18 -7.31 -15.07 -27.43
CA GLN A 18 -6.04 -15.22 -28.13
C GLN A 18 -5.06 -14.11 -27.76
N ALA A 19 -5.51 -12.85 -27.77
CA ALA A 19 -4.73 -11.69 -27.36
C ALA A 19 -4.27 -11.82 -25.89
N ALA A 20 -5.17 -12.23 -24.99
CA ALA A 20 -4.84 -12.47 -23.58
C ALA A 20 -3.77 -13.56 -23.40
N ARG A 21 -3.83 -14.66 -24.17
CA ARG A 21 -2.78 -15.69 -24.13
C ARG A 21 -1.42 -15.16 -24.56
N LYS A 22 -1.37 -14.34 -25.61
CA LYS A 22 -0.13 -13.69 -26.08
C LYS A 22 0.42 -12.76 -25.01
N GLN A 23 -0.43 -11.90 -24.46
CA GLN A 23 -0.07 -10.93 -23.44
C GLN A 23 0.42 -11.63 -22.15
N ILE A 24 -0.32 -12.60 -21.62
CA ILE A 24 0.10 -13.36 -20.42
C ILE A 24 1.46 -14.03 -20.62
N ARG A 25 1.74 -14.56 -21.81
CA ARG A 25 3.05 -15.17 -22.10
C ARG A 25 4.15 -14.13 -22.07
N HIS A 26 3.94 -12.95 -22.64
CA HIS A 26 4.87 -11.83 -22.62
C HIS A 26 5.13 -11.39 -21.18
N GLU A 27 4.08 -11.10 -20.41
CA GLU A 27 4.18 -10.67 -19.01
C GLU A 27 4.91 -11.69 -18.12
N LEU A 28 4.59 -12.98 -18.26
CA LEU A 28 5.30 -14.03 -17.53
C LEU A 28 6.78 -14.11 -17.89
N GLY A 29 7.14 -13.80 -19.14
CA GLY A 29 8.53 -13.68 -19.58
C GLY A 29 9.25 -12.57 -18.81
N VAL A 30 8.68 -11.37 -18.77
CA VAL A 30 9.23 -10.21 -18.06
C VAL A 30 9.31 -10.48 -16.55
N ILE A 31 8.22 -10.98 -15.94
CA ILE A 31 8.18 -11.31 -14.50
C ILE A 31 9.28 -12.32 -14.12
N LYS A 32 9.51 -13.32 -14.98
CA LYS A 32 10.57 -14.33 -14.77
C LYS A 32 11.96 -13.73 -14.94
N GLN A 33 12.17 -12.91 -15.98
CA GLN A 33 13.45 -12.23 -16.24
C GLN A 33 13.88 -11.34 -15.08
N LEU A 34 12.92 -10.63 -14.48
CA LEU A 34 13.15 -9.72 -13.34
C LEU A 34 13.20 -10.42 -11.97
N GLY A 35 12.96 -11.75 -11.91
CA GLY A 35 13.07 -12.51 -10.67
C GLY A 35 11.87 -12.39 -9.73
N PHE A 36 10.71 -11.88 -10.17
CA PHE A 36 9.54 -11.62 -9.32
C PHE A 36 8.42 -12.68 -9.26
N PRO A 37 8.56 -13.93 -9.75
CA PRO A 37 7.47 -14.91 -9.64
C PRO A 37 6.97 -15.12 -8.21
N GLY A 38 7.87 -15.14 -7.22
CA GLY A 38 7.54 -15.30 -5.80
C GLY A 38 6.65 -14.16 -5.27
N TYR A 39 6.95 -12.93 -5.65
CA TYR A 39 6.16 -11.75 -5.27
C TYR A 39 4.70 -11.87 -5.74
N PHE A 40 4.47 -12.23 -7.01
CA PHE A 40 3.11 -12.45 -7.52
C PHE A 40 2.38 -13.59 -6.83
N LEU A 41 3.10 -14.64 -6.40
CA LEU A 41 2.50 -15.76 -5.67
C LEU A 41 2.08 -15.35 -4.26
N ILE A 42 2.86 -14.55 -3.55
CA ILE A 42 2.51 -14.00 -2.25
C ILE A 42 1.25 -13.15 -2.35
N VAL A 43 1.21 -12.21 -3.31
CA VAL A 43 0.03 -11.36 -3.52
C VAL A 43 -1.21 -12.18 -3.89
N CYS A 44 -1.04 -13.21 -4.74
CA CYS A 44 -2.12 -14.13 -5.10
C CYS A 44 -2.64 -14.91 -3.89
N ASP A 45 -1.78 -15.36 -3.00
CA ASP A 45 -2.15 -16.09 -1.78
C ASP A 45 -2.95 -15.20 -0.81
N LEU A 46 -2.54 -13.93 -0.65
CA LEU A 46 -3.30 -12.95 0.14
C LEU A 46 -4.72 -12.74 -0.41
N VAL A 47 -4.86 -12.60 -1.72
CA VAL A 47 -6.18 -12.46 -2.36
C VAL A 47 -7.00 -13.74 -2.22
N ASP A 48 -6.38 -14.91 -2.31
CA ASP A 48 -7.06 -16.19 -2.10
C ASP A 48 -7.50 -16.37 -0.65
N PHE A 49 -6.69 -15.93 0.32
CA PHE A 49 -7.09 -15.86 1.73
C PHE A 49 -8.31 -14.98 1.90
N CYS A 50 -8.29 -13.74 1.41
CA CYS A 50 -9.43 -12.82 1.49
C CYS A 50 -10.71 -13.47 0.93
N ARG A 51 -10.62 -14.17 -0.21
CA ARG A 51 -11.78 -14.85 -0.81
C ARG A 51 -12.30 -16.01 0.02
N ARG A 52 -11.42 -16.84 0.60
CA ARG A 52 -11.82 -17.95 1.47
C ARG A 52 -12.57 -17.45 2.71
N GLU A 53 -12.11 -16.34 3.27
CA GLU A 53 -12.69 -15.73 4.47
C GLU A 53 -13.84 -14.75 4.14
N SER A 54 -14.22 -14.63 2.85
CA SER A 54 -15.26 -13.67 2.41
C SER A 54 -14.92 -12.21 2.79
N ILE A 55 -13.64 -11.83 2.76
CA ILE A 55 -13.16 -10.48 2.97
C ILE A 55 -13.12 -9.78 1.61
N LEU A 56 -13.72 -8.60 1.52
CA LEU A 56 -13.65 -7.81 0.30
C LEU A 56 -12.23 -7.32 0.06
N CYS A 57 -11.68 -7.65 -1.11
CA CYS A 57 -10.38 -7.17 -1.53
C CYS A 57 -10.33 -6.93 -3.03
N GLN A 58 -9.53 -5.94 -3.44
CA GLN A 58 -9.39 -5.56 -4.85
C GLN A 58 -8.01 -4.97 -5.09
N GLY A 59 -7.27 -5.53 -6.02
CA GLY A 59 -6.06 -4.90 -6.54
C GLY A 59 -6.41 -3.67 -7.39
N ARG A 60 -5.66 -2.58 -7.18
CA ARG A 60 -5.88 -1.29 -7.82
C ARG A 60 -4.59 -0.73 -8.45
N GLY A 61 -4.68 0.50 -8.97
CA GLY A 61 -3.54 1.23 -9.51
C GLY A 61 -2.93 0.54 -10.73
N SER A 62 -1.61 0.47 -10.76
CA SER A 62 -0.85 -0.07 -11.89
C SER A 62 -1.10 -1.56 -12.15
N ALA A 63 -1.47 -2.34 -11.13
CA ALA A 63 -1.79 -3.77 -11.27
C ALA A 63 -2.94 -4.06 -12.25
N ALA A 64 -3.83 -3.08 -12.47
CA ALA A 64 -4.92 -3.18 -13.46
C ALA A 64 -4.41 -3.33 -14.90
N ASN A 65 -3.17 -2.92 -15.20
CA ASN A 65 -2.57 -3.03 -16.53
C ASN A 65 -2.04 -4.45 -16.85
N SER A 66 -2.08 -5.38 -15.90
CA SER A 66 -1.51 -6.73 -16.05
C SER A 66 -2.58 -7.80 -16.28
N ALA A 67 -2.45 -8.53 -17.40
CA ALA A 67 -3.25 -9.71 -17.68
C ALA A 67 -2.91 -10.89 -16.74
N VAL A 68 -1.70 -10.94 -16.19
CA VAL A 68 -1.32 -11.89 -15.15
C VAL A 68 -2.02 -11.56 -13.84
N CYS A 69 -2.06 -10.28 -13.40
CA CYS A 69 -2.82 -9.86 -12.22
C CYS A 69 -4.31 -10.16 -12.37
N PHE A 70 -4.89 -9.89 -13.55
CA PHE A 70 -6.27 -10.28 -13.84
C PHE A 70 -6.44 -11.79 -13.77
N ALA A 71 -5.60 -12.58 -14.44
CA ALA A 71 -5.69 -14.04 -14.44
C ALA A 71 -5.58 -14.64 -13.03
N LEU A 72 -4.70 -14.11 -12.18
CA LEU A 72 -4.55 -14.52 -10.78
C LEU A 72 -5.72 -14.08 -9.90
N GLY A 73 -6.50 -13.11 -10.37
CA GLY A 73 -7.62 -12.54 -9.63
C GLY A 73 -7.21 -11.47 -8.64
N ILE A 74 -6.01 -10.94 -8.76
CA ILE A 74 -5.52 -9.81 -7.98
C ILE A 74 -6.36 -8.58 -8.32
N THR A 75 -6.66 -8.37 -9.60
CA THR A 75 -7.56 -7.30 -10.09
C THR A 75 -8.76 -7.86 -10.84
N ASN A 76 -9.86 -7.11 -10.88
CA ASN A 76 -11.04 -7.40 -11.71
C ASN A 76 -11.06 -6.59 -13.02
N ALA A 77 -10.16 -5.63 -13.20
CA ALA A 77 -9.99 -4.92 -14.46
C ALA A 77 -9.38 -5.87 -15.50
N GLU A 78 -10.06 -6.01 -16.65
CA GLU A 78 -9.59 -6.86 -17.76
C GLU A 78 -8.81 -5.96 -18.76
N PRO A 79 -7.47 -6.10 -18.82
CA PRO A 79 -6.62 -5.14 -19.50
C PRO A 79 -6.68 -5.21 -21.03
N ILE A 80 -7.01 -6.37 -21.61
CA ILE A 80 -6.97 -6.55 -23.08
C ILE A 80 -8.10 -5.77 -23.76
N SER A 81 -9.34 -5.94 -23.29
CA SER A 81 -10.48 -5.21 -23.82
C SER A 81 -10.41 -3.71 -23.53
N ALA A 82 -9.79 -3.34 -22.38
CA ALA A 82 -9.57 -1.96 -21.99
C ALA A 82 -8.32 -1.32 -22.62
N GLN A 83 -7.56 -2.07 -23.43
CA GLN A 83 -6.33 -1.61 -24.11
C GLN A 83 -5.31 -0.98 -23.15
N LEU A 84 -5.17 -1.57 -21.95
CA LEU A 84 -4.22 -1.10 -20.96
C LEU A 84 -2.80 -1.61 -21.27
N LEU A 85 -1.80 -0.77 -20.98
CA LEU A 85 -0.40 -1.05 -21.30
C LEU A 85 0.32 -1.65 -20.10
N PHE A 86 0.81 -2.88 -20.24
CA PHE A 86 1.55 -3.60 -19.20
C PHE A 86 2.84 -2.87 -18.78
N GLU A 87 3.50 -2.21 -19.70
CA GLU A 87 4.75 -1.47 -19.47
C GLU A 87 4.59 -0.32 -18.44
N ARG A 88 3.37 0.15 -18.22
CA ARG A 88 3.06 1.10 -17.13
C ARG A 88 3.09 0.46 -15.74
N PHE A 89 2.97 -0.83 -15.67
CA PHE A 89 3.02 -1.61 -14.43
C PHE A 89 4.41 -2.19 -14.19
N LEU A 90 4.99 -2.85 -15.19
CA LEU A 90 6.29 -3.50 -15.10
C LEU A 90 7.01 -3.44 -16.45
N SER A 91 8.23 -2.93 -16.46
CA SER A 91 9.11 -2.94 -17.63
C SER A 91 10.48 -3.54 -17.28
N PRO A 92 11.22 -4.08 -18.24
CA PRO A 92 12.58 -4.59 -18.03
C PRO A 92 13.56 -3.55 -17.49
N ASP A 93 13.32 -2.26 -17.77
CA ASP A 93 14.19 -1.14 -17.38
C ASP A 93 13.88 -0.59 -15.99
N ARG A 94 12.92 -1.18 -15.27
CA ARG A 94 12.53 -0.73 -13.94
C ARG A 94 13.39 -1.37 -12.87
N ASP A 95 13.92 -0.56 -11.97
CA ASP A 95 14.56 -1.03 -10.76
C ASP A 95 13.52 -1.43 -9.69
N GLY A 96 13.64 -2.65 -9.16
CA GLY A 96 12.81 -3.16 -8.07
C GLY A 96 11.47 -3.78 -8.47
N PRO A 97 10.74 -4.36 -7.50
CA PRO A 97 9.47 -5.03 -7.72
C PRO A 97 8.36 -4.06 -8.15
N PRO A 98 7.36 -4.54 -8.89
CA PRO A 98 6.18 -3.74 -9.18
C PRO A 98 5.40 -3.43 -7.91
N ASP A 99 4.74 -2.28 -7.90
CA ASP A 99 3.86 -1.88 -6.80
C ASP A 99 2.45 -2.45 -7.06
N ILE A 100 2.03 -3.37 -6.19
CA ILE A 100 0.69 -3.97 -6.24
C ILE A 100 -0.08 -3.54 -4.99
N ASP A 101 -0.89 -2.51 -5.15
CA ASP A 101 -1.80 -2.07 -4.11
C ASP A 101 -3.03 -2.98 -4.04
N ILE A 102 -3.37 -3.43 -2.83
CA ILE A 102 -4.61 -4.18 -2.58
C ILE A 102 -5.44 -3.41 -1.56
N ASP A 103 -6.60 -2.94 -1.98
CA ASP A 103 -7.61 -2.44 -1.04
C ASP A 103 -8.27 -3.62 -0.34
N ILE A 104 -8.37 -3.55 0.97
CA ILE A 104 -8.95 -4.58 1.84
C ILE A 104 -10.04 -3.94 2.69
N GLU A 105 -11.13 -4.66 2.91
CA GLU A 105 -12.22 -4.26 3.79
C GLU A 105 -11.72 -3.74 5.14
N SER A 106 -12.02 -2.47 5.45
CA SER A 106 -11.40 -1.75 6.56
C SER A 106 -11.60 -2.44 7.91
N GLY A 107 -12.80 -2.96 8.18
CA GLY A 107 -13.15 -3.63 9.43
C GLY A 107 -12.46 -4.99 9.63
N ARG A 108 -11.94 -5.59 8.54
CA ARG A 108 -11.37 -6.95 8.56
C ARG A 108 -9.89 -6.98 8.16
N ARG A 109 -9.27 -5.82 7.95
CA ARG A 109 -7.85 -5.70 7.55
C ARG A 109 -6.90 -6.38 8.52
N GLU A 110 -7.19 -6.31 9.82
CA GLU A 110 -6.35 -6.94 10.85
C GLU A 110 -6.26 -8.47 10.67
N GLU A 111 -7.32 -9.12 10.21
CA GLU A 111 -7.30 -10.56 9.93
C GLU A 111 -6.28 -10.91 8.85
N VAL A 112 -6.16 -10.07 7.81
CA VAL A 112 -5.19 -10.25 6.73
C VAL A 112 -3.77 -9.99 7.23
N ILE A 113 -3.55 -8.95 8.04
CA ILE A 113 -2.26 -8.66 8.68
C ILE A 113 -1.81 -9.86 9.53
N GLN A 114 -2.69 -10.41 10.35
CA GLN A 114 -2.39 -11.58 11.17
C GLN A 114 -2.16 -12.84 10.34
N TYR A 115 -2.86 -12.98 9.19
CA TYR A 115 -2.58 -14.06 8.24
C TYR A 115 -1.15 -13.96 7.69
N VAL A 116 -0.71 -12.78 7.29
CA VAL A 116 0.67 -12.55 6.82
C VAL A 116 1.68 -12.96 7.89
N TYR A 117 1.51 -12.51 9.14
CA TYR A 117 2.42 -12.87 10.23
C TYR A 117 2.45 -14.37 10.52
N ARG A 118 1.30 -15.06 10.46
CA ARG A 118 1.25 -16.53 10.64
C ARG A 118 1.91 -17.29 9.51
N THR A 119 1.79 -16.79 8.27
CA THR A 119 2.28 -17.49 7.08
C THR A 119 3.77 -17.25 6.85
N HIS A 120 4.25 -16.02 7.06
CA HIS A 120 5.61 -15.61 6.71
C HIS A 120 6.52 -15.42 7.92
N GLY A 121 5.97 -15.33 9.13
CA GLY A 121 6.71 -15.04 10.35
C GLY A 121 6.94 -13.54 10.58
N ARG A 122 7.11 -13.16 11.85
CA ARG A 122 7.39 -11.76 12.22
C ARG A 122 8.84 -11.34 11.98
N ASP A 123 9.70 -12.29 11.68
CA ASP A 123 11.08 -12.09 11.25
C ASP A 123 11.21 -11.70 9.77
N ARG A 124 10.15 -11.93 9.00
CA ARG A 124 10.09 -11.66 7.55
C ARG A 124 8.96 -10.74 7.12
N ALA A 125 8.14 -10.31 8.06
CA ALA A 125 7.01 -9.43 7.76
C ALA A 125 6.87 -8.37 8.85
N ALA A 126 6.70 -7.11 8.45
CA ALA A 126 6.50 -6.01 9.38
C ALA A 126 5.55 -4.96 8.80
N GLN A 127 4.76 -4.35 9.68
CA GLN A 127 4.00 -3.15 9.30
C GLN A 127 4.95 -1.96 9.17
N VAL A 128 4.74 -1.14 8.16
CA VAL A 128 5.51 0.08 7.96
C VAL A 128 5.17 1.08 9.06
N ALA A 129 6.20 1.59 9.75
CA ALA A 129 6.07 2.66 10.73
C ALA A 129 6.43 4.00 10.10
N ASN A 130 5.71 5.04 10.52
CA ASN A 130 6.00 6.42 10.16
C ASN A 130 6.60 7.14 11.37
N VAL A 131 7.67 7.88 11.18
CA VAL A 131 8.16 8.83 12.18
C VAL A 131 7.43 10.15 11.97
N ILE A 132 6.55 10.49 12.91
CA ILE A 132 5.85 11.77 12.91
C ILE A 132 6.75 12.82 13.57
N THR A 133 7.09 13.87 12.82
CA THR A 133 7.91 14.96 13.31
C THR A 133 7.05 16.14 13.80
N TYR A 134 7.62 16.94 14.68
CA TYR A 134 6.99 18.16 15.13
C TYR A 134 6.76 19.15 13.99
N ARG A 135 5.51 19.56 13.83
CA ARG A 135 5.08 20.70 13.03
C ARG A 135 4.75 21.86 13.96
N ARG A 136 4.72 23.11 13.43
CA ARG A 136 4.52 24.34 14.21
C ARG A 136 3.44 24.20 15.28
N LYS A 137 2.24 23.75 14.92
CA LYS A 137 1.10 23.62 15.84
C LYS A 137 1.38 22.65 17.01
N GLY A 138 1.99 21.51 16.74
CA GLY A 138 2.38 20.54 17.76
C GLY A 138 3.52 21.06 18.65
N ALA A 139 4.55 21.63 18.03
CA ALA A 139 5.70 22.19 18.73
C ALA A 139 5.28 23.28 19.73
N THR A 140 4.47 24.26 19.31
CA THR A 140 3.97 25.34 20.19
C THR A 140 3.15 24.79 21.35
N ARG A 141 2.25 23.83 21.09
CA ARG A 141 1.40 23.25 22.15
C ARG A 141 2.23 22.47 23.16
N ASP A 142 3.14 21.63 22.70
CA ASP A 142 3.91 20.76 23.59
C ASP A 142 5.00 21.56 24.33
N ALA A 143 5.58 22.59 23.72
CA ALA A 143 6.47 23.56 24.40
C ALA A 143 5.76 24.30 25.53
N ALA A 144 4.56 24.83 25.27
CA ALA A 144 3.76 25.50 26.27
C ALA A 144 3.43 24.59 27.45
N ARG A 145 3.06 23.34 27.19
CA ARG A 145 2.80 22.34 28.23
C ARG A 145 4.06 21.99 29.04
N ALA A 146 5.19 21.83 28.38
CA ALA A 146 6.47 21.56 29.05
C ALA A 146 6.90 22.67 29.99
N LEU A 147 6.57 23.94 29.64
CA LEU A 147 6.84 25.10 30.45
C LEU A 147 5.77 25.38 31.52
N GLY A 148 4.74 24.50 31.64
CA GLY A 148 3.72 24.60 32.68
C GLY A 148 2.56 25.56 32.38
N TYR A 149 2.43 26.06 31.15
CA TYR A 149 1.32 26.93 30.78
C TYR A 149 -0.03 26.19 30.72
N PRO A 150 -1.14 26.89 31.07
CA PRO A 150 -2.48 26.31 31.01
C PRO A 150 -2.85 25.80 29.61
N GLN A 151 -3.62 24.71 29.54
CA GLN A 151 -4.01 24.11 28.27
C GLN A 151 -4.76 25.06 27.34
N GLY A 152 -5.61 25.95 27.88
CA GLY A 152 -6.35 26.95 27.08
C GLY A 152 -5.41 27.91 26.36
N SER A 153 -4.36 28.40 27.03
CA SER A 153 -3.33 29.24 26.44
C SER A 153 -2.53 28.47 25.37
N ALA A 154 -2.09 27.26 25.69
CA ALA A 154 -1.36 26.41 24.75
C ALA A 154 -2.17 26.12 23.46
N ASP A 155 -3.48 25.91 23.59
CA ASP A 155 -4.37 25.71 22.46
C ASP A 155 -4.58 26.96 21.62
N ALA A 156 -4.74 28.13 22.27
CA ALA A 156 -4.87 29.43 21.60
C ALA A 156 -3.61 29.76 20.77
N TRP A 157 -2.43 29.62 21.35
CA TRP A 157 -1.15 29.85 20.68
C TRP A 157 -0.91 28.85 19.55
N SER A 158 -1.22 27.59 19.77
CA SER A 158 -1.08 26.56 18.74
C SER A 158 -1.99 26.78 17.52
N LYS A 159 -3.17 27.41 17.73
CA LYS A 159 -4.12 27.77 16.67
C LYS A 159 -3.78 29.12 16.01
N GLY A 160 -2.89 29.91 16.62
CA GLY A 160 -2.52 31.23 16.12
C GLY A 160 -3.55 32.30 16.44
N THR A 161 -4.43 32.09 17.41
CA THR A 161 -5.42 33.09 17.86
C THR A 161 -4.82 34.13 18.79
N SER A 162 -3.66 33.87 19.36
CA SER A 162 -2.81 34.81 20.11
C SER A 162 -1.35 34.41 19.97
N GLU A 163 -0.44 35.35 20.25
CA GLU A 163 0.99 35.07 20.17
C GLU A 163 1.50 34.39 21.45
N PRO A 164 2.36 33.38 21.33
CA PRO A 164 2.98 32.72 22.47
C PRO A 164 4.07 33.60 23.08
N PRO A 165 4.35 33.47 24.38
CA PRO A 165 5.51 34.11 25.03
C PRO A 165 6.84 33.67 24.36
N ALA A 166 7.89 34.49 24.60
CA ALA A 166 9.19 34.28 23.96
C ALA A 166 9.82 32.92 24.31
N ASP A 167 9.71 32.48 25.57
CA ASP A 167 10.19 31.17 26.03
C ASP A 167 9.51 30.01 25.34
N VAL A 168 8.18 30.08 25.14
CA VAL A 168 7.43 29.07 24.39
C VAL A 168 7.86 29.05 22.91
N SER A 169 8.05 30.25 22.32
CA SER A 169 8.48 30.36 20.91
C SER A 169 9.87 29.81 20.69
N LEU A 170 10.81 30.06 21.58
CA LEU A 170 12.18 29.58 21.55
C LEU A 170 12.22 28.04 21.67
N LEU A 171 11.50 27.49 22.64
CA LEU A 171 11.43 26.04 22.82
C LEU A 171 10.71 25.34 21.66
N ALA A 172 9.62 25.91 21.15
CA ALA A 172 8.89 25.40 20.00
C ALA A 172 9.77 25.36 18.75
N ALA A 173 10.63 26.37 18.55
CA ALA A 173 11.57 26.37 17.43
C ALA A 173 12.58 25.20 17.49
N GLN A 174 13.02 24.80 18.69
CA GLN A 174 13.91 23.66 18.87
C GLN A 174 13.22 22.32 18.61
N PHE A 175 11.90 22.23 18.80
CA PHE A 175 11.13 21.03 18.52
C PHE A 175 10.87 20.82 17.02
N LEU A 176 10.86 21.88 16.22
CA LEU A 176 10.53 21.76 14.79
C LEU A 176 11.42 20.75 14.09
N GLY A 177 10.78 19.80 13.38
CA GLY A 177 11.48 18.75 12.65
C GLY A 177 11.97 17.58 13.50
N GLN A 178 12.00 17.70 14.84
CA GLN A 178 12.36 16.59 15.72
C GLN A 178 11.29 15.50 15.72
N PRO A 179 11.67 14.23 15.94
CA PRO A 179 10.71 13.13 16.12
C PRO A 179 9.75 13.43 17.28
N ARG A 180 8.45 13.27 17.06
CA ARG A 180 7.41 13.43 18.08
C ARG A 180 6.87 12.11 18.58
N HIS A 181 6.50 11.23 17.68
CA HIS A 181 6.05 9.86 17.97
C HIS A 181 6.13 8.99 16.72
N LEU A 182 6.04 7.69 16.93
CA LEU A 182 5.87 6.72 15.86
C LEU A 182 4.38 6.53 15.57
N GLY A 183 4.04 6.41 14.29
CA GLY A 183 2.73 5.99 13.81
C GLY A 183 2.86 4.72 12.99
N ILE A 184 1.83 3.90 12.94
CA ILE A 184 1.75 2.76 12.04
C ILE A 184 1.06 3.22 10.75
N HIS A 185 1.66 2.90 9.60
CA HIS A 185 1.02 3.15 8.32
C HIS A 185 -0.20 2.23 8.16
N SER A 186 -1.34 2.79 7.77
CA SER A 186 -2.61 2.06 7.76
C SER A 186 -2.69 0.92 6.74
N GLY A 187 -1.83 0.89 5.74
CA GLY A 187 -1.86 -0.10 4.67
C GLY A 187 -0.48 -0.57 4.20
N GLY A 188 0.61 -0.05 4.77
CA GLY A 188 1.96 -0.45 4.39
C GLY A 188 2.42 -1.68 5.17
N MET A 189 2.86 -2.71 4.45
CA MET A 189 3.47 -3.90 5.02
C MET A 189 4.63 -4.33 4.13
N VAL A 190 5.74 -4.72 4.71
CA VAL A 190 6.91 -5.31 4.03
C VAL A 190 6.98 -6.79 4.33
N LEU A 191 7.38 -7.55 3.30
CA LEU A 191 7.55 -9.01 3.29
C LEU A 191 8.92 -9.37 2.74
#